data_e2e80b27c91772084fc610233a80edbb
#
_entry.id   e2e80b27c91772084fc610233a80edbb
#
_cell.length_a   1.000
_cell.length_b   1.000
_cell.length_c   1.000
_cell.angle_alpha   90.00
_cell.angle_beta   90.00
_cell.angle_gamma   90.00
#
_symmetry.space_group_name_H-M   'P 1'
#
loop_
_entity.id
_entity.type
_entity.pdbx_description
1 polymer ?
#
loop_
_entity_poly.entity_id
_entity_poly.type
_entity_poly.pdbx_seq_one_letter_code
_entity_poly.pdbx_strand_id
1 'polypeptide(L)'
;DPGHTSYFDHHRGRRQRCKIRMRNYVDAHLCFAEIKLKGKRGQTEKRRIACPVDQYGVLGERAQSQIRSAYRDLYARDLTQALEPICWMRYRRTTLVAKEGGERMTIDRGMVFMDASGTCRIDDDLVIVETKSGNANGIADKILRRLHQHPTNSASKYCVSLAALRQVSKYNKLLPALRKLAVVPTHATPTA
;
A
#
# COMPACT_ATOMS: atom_id res chain seq x y z
N ASP A 1 7.63 8.78 -5.54
CA ASP A 1 8.46 9.67 -6.38
C ASP A 1 7.58 10.33 -7.44
N PRO A 2 7.84 11.60 -7.84
CA PRO A 2 7.02 12.36 -8.81
C PRO A 2 6.87 11.68 -10.17
N GLY A 3 7.87 10.92 -10.61
CA GLY A 3 7.85 10.17 -11.88
C GLY A 3 7.10 8.84 -11.80
N HIS A 4 6.49 8.49 -10.66
CA HIS A 4 5.75 7.23 -10.44
C HIS A 4 6.56 5.97 -10.81
N THR A 5 7.90 6.00 -10.71
CA THR A 5 8.77 4.88 -11.09
C THR A 5 8.40 3.60 -10.35
N SER A 6 8.15 3.69 -9.04
CA SER A 6 7.72 2.55 -8.22
C SER A 6 6.39 1.96 -8.69
N TYR A 7 5.47 2.78 -9.18
CA TYR A 7 4.22 2.33 -9.79
C TYR A 7 4.47 1.55 -11.08
N PHE A 8 5.21 2.14 -12.01
CA PHE A 8 5.47 1.52 -13.30
C PHE A 8 6.28 0.23 -13.17
N ASP A 9 7.24 0.18 -12.25
CA ASP A 9 7.97 -1.06 -11.94
C ASP A 9 7.04 -2.16 -11.41
N HIS A 10 6.06 -1.78 -10.59
CA HIS A 10 5.07 -2.72 -10.08
C HIS A 10 4.10 -3.17 -11.17
N HIS A 11 3.58 -2.24 -11.96
CA HIS A 11 2.64 -2.50 -13.06
C HIS A 11 3.26 -3.38 -14.14
N ARG A 12 4.55 -3.15 -14.46
CA ARG A 12 5.32 -3.96 -15.44
C ARG A 12 5.79 -5.30 -14.87
N GLY A 13 5.65 -5.53 -13.57
CA GLY A 13 6.08 -6.76 -12.92
C GLY A 13 7.60 -6.89 -12.80
N ARG A 14 8.34 -5.77 -12.77
CA ARG A 14 9.79 -5.82 -12.64
C ARG A 14 10.21 -6.61 -11.39
N ARG A 15 11.26 -7.42 -11.53
CA ARG A 15 11.78 -8.24 -10.41
C ARG A 15 12.29 -7.36 -9.29
N GLN A 16 13.16 -6.40 -9.60
CA GLN A 16 13.65 -5.41 -8.65
C GLN A 16 12.68 -4.23 -8.62
N ARG A 17 11.97 -4.09 -7.52
CA ARG A 17 11.04 -2.99 -7.28
C ARG A 17 10.89 -2.73 -5.80
N CYS A 18 10.65 -1.48 -5.44
CA CYS A 18 10.45 -1.09 -4.06
C CYS A 18 9.10 -0.41 -3.84
N LYS A 19 8.69 -0.35 -2.58
CA LYS A 19 7.62 0.50 -2.08
C LYS A 19 8.12 1.22 -0.86
N ILE A 20 7.94 2.53 -0.85
CA ILE A 20 8.27 3.39 0.27
C ILE A 20 6.97 4.04 0.74
N ARG A 21 6.75 4.07 2.04
CA ARG A 21 5.58 4.72 2.64
C ARG A 21 5.87 5.18 4.05
N MET A 22 5.17 6.20 4.48
CA MET A 22 4.99 6.49 5.89
C MET A 22 3.67 5.87 6.36
N ARG A 23 3.62 5.43 7.61
CA ARG A 23 2.42 4.90 8.23
C ARG A 23 2.24 5.48 9.62
N ASN A 24 1.09 6.11 9.82
CA ASN A 24 0.65 6.57 11.13
C ASN A 24 -0.42 5.61 11.67
N TYR A 25 -0.18 5.07 12.86
CA TYR A 25 -1.14 4.30 13.65
C TYR A 25 -1.73 5.25 14.69
N VAL A 26 -2.81 5.93 14.33
CA VAL A 26 -3.37 7.04 15.10
C VAL A 26 -3.67 6.63 16.54
N ASP A 27 -4.40 5.52 16.73
CA ASP A 27 -4.82 5.05 18.06
C ASP A 27 -3.64 4.58 18.94
N ALA A 28 -2.53 4.20 18.33
CA ALA A 28 -1.34 3.72 19.03
C ALA A 28 -0.26 4.81 19.16
N HIS A 29 -0.49 6.01 18.64
CA HIS A 29 0.49 7.10 18.59
C HIS A 29 1.87 6.66 18.05
N LEU A 30 1.87 5.86 16.96
CA LEU A 30 3.08 5.35 16.34
C LEU A 30 3.17 5.74 14.88
N CYS A 31 4.33 6.26 14.47
CA CYS A 31 4.63 6.58 13.09
C CYS A 31 5.89 5.85 12.61
N PHE A 32 5.87 5.36 11.38
CA PHE A 32 7.00 4.65 10.77
C PHE A 32 7.16 5.03 9.31
N ALA A 33 8.41 5.22 8.90
CA ALA A 33 8.81 5.09 7.50
C ALA A 33 9.14 3.62 7.21
N GLU A 34 8.59 3.09 6.12
CA GLU A 34 8.76 1.68 5.74
C GLU A 34 9.24 1.59 4.29
N ILE A 35 10.27 0.79 4.04
CA ILE A 35 10.65 0.35 2.71
C ILE A 35 10.45 -1.16 2.58
N LYS A 36 9.82 -1.56 1.48
CA LYS A 36 9.71 -2.97 1.06
C LYS A 36 10.41 -3.11 -0.27
N LEU A 37 11.45 -3.91 -0.29
CA LEU A 37 12.28 -4.21 -1.46
C LEU A 37 11.99 -5.63 -1.93
N LYS A 38 11.83 -5.82 -3.24
CA LYS A 38 11.71 -7.14 -3.84
C LYS A 38 12.94 -7.40 -4.69
N GLY A 39 13.73 -8.37 -4.29
CA GLY A 39 14.96 -8.78 -4.93
C GLY A 39 14.80 -9.92 -5.93
N LYS A 40 15.92 -10.51 -6.33
CA LYS A 40 15.99 -11.71 -7.16
C LYS A 40 15.45 -12.93 -6.39
N ARG A 41 15.03 -13.98 -7.10
CA ARG A 41 14.57 -15.27 -6.54
C ARG A 41 13.44 -15.15 -5.50
N GLY A 42 12.57 -14.13 -5.63
CA GLY A 42 11.44 -13.95 -4.69
C GLY A 42 11.79 -13.34 -3.33
N GLN A 43 13.06 -13.04 -3.08
CA GLN A 43 13.52 -12.39 -1.86
C GLN A 43 12.71 -11.10 -1.61
N THR A 44 12.30 -10.91 -0.36
CA THR A 44 11.63 -9.69 0.08
C THR A 44 12.29 -9.19 1.35
N GLU A 45 12.83 -8.00 1.31
CA GLU A 45 13.35 -7.30 2.47
C GLU A 45 12.40 -6.18 2.87
N LYS A 46 12.23 -6.00 4.18
CA LYS A 46 11.45 -4.91 4.75
C LYS A 46 12.25 -4.26 5.86
N ARG A 47 12.39 -2.95 5.78
CA ARG A 47 12.90 -2.15 6.89
C ARG A 47 11.84 -1.18 7.36
N ARG A 48 11.83 -0.95 8.67
CA ARG A 48 10.92 -0.05 9.34
C ARG A 48 11.74 0.87 10.24
N ILE A 49 11.51 2.16 10.10
CA ILE A 49 12.21 3.23 10.80
C ILE A 49 11.14 3.99 11.61
N ALA A 50 11.31 4.06 12.93
CA ALA A 50 10.43 4.89 13.75
C ALA A 50 10.63 6.37 13.43
N CYS A 51 9.52 7.08 13.31
CA CYS A 51 9.47 8.52 13.05
C CYS A 51 8.62 9.21 14.12
N PRO A 52 8.86 10.48 14.43
CA PRO A 52 7.96 11.26 15.25
C PRO A 52 6.57 11.35 14.60
N VAL A 53 5.51 11.30 15.41
CA VAL A 53 4.12 11.30 14.90
C VAL A 53 3.76 12.64 14.27
N ASP A 54 4.24 13.72 14.84
CA ASP A 54 4.07 15.10 14.35
C ASP A 54 4.74 15.36 13.00
N GLN A 55 5.69 14.51 12.61
CA GLN A 55 6.37 14.56 11.30
C GLN A 55 5.70 13.65 10.24
N TYR A 56 4.51 13.12 10.51
CA TYR A 56 3.81 12.30 9.52
C TYR A 56 3.55 13.09 8.23
N GLY A 57 4.00 12.54 7.10
CA GLY A 57 3.95 13.18 5.78
C GLY A 57 5.31 13.78 5.36
N VAL A 58 6.22 14.00 6.29
CA VAL A 58 7.57 14.50 6.01
C VAL A 58 8.59 13.40 6.29
N LEU A 59 9.32 12.98 5.27
CA LEU A 59 10.37 11.98 5.42
C LEU A 59 11.66 12.65 5.86
N GLY A 60 11.95 12.63 7.16
CA GLY A 60 13.17 13.25 7.74
C GLY A 60 14.47 12.59 7.23
N GLU A 61 15.58 13.30 7.34
CA GLU A 61 16.89 12.90 6.79
C GLU A 61 17.33 11.50 7.25
N ARG A 62 17.18 11.19 8.54
CA ARG A 62 17.51 9.86 9.08
C ARG A 62 16.75 8.74 8.35
N ALA A 63 15.45 8.91 8.15
CA ALA A 63 14.63 7.92 7.46
C ALA A 63 14.99 7.83 5.97
N GLN A 64 15.25 8.97 5.32
CA GLN A 64 15.73 8.99 3.94
C GLN A 64 17.05 8.25 3.77
N SER A 65 18.03 8.54 4.63
CA SER A 65 19.35 7.88 4.62
C SER A 65 19.25 6.38 4.76
N GLN A 66 18.45 5.89 5.74
CA GLN A 66 18.25 4.45 5.96
C GLN A 66 17.51 3.77 4.81
N ILE A 67 16.55 4.45 4.19
CA ILE A 67 15.83 3.94 3.01
C ILE A 67 16.79 3.83 1.82
N ARG A 68 17.62 4.84 1.58
CA ARG A 68 18.60 4.84 0.49
C ARG A 68 19.68 3.79 0.70
N SER A 69 20.17 3.61 1.94
CA SER A 69 21.09 2.53 2.30
C SER A 69 20.46 1.15 2.02
N ALA A 70 19.25 0.89 2.50
CA ALA A 70 18.56 -0.37 2.25
C ALA A 70 18.40 -0.68 0.76
N TYR A 71 18.13 0.34 -0.04
CA TYR A 71 18.00 0.21 -1.49
C TYR A 71 19.34 -0.14 -2.15
N ARG A 72 20.42 0.56 -1.74
CA ARG A 72 21.80 0.31 -2.23
C ARG A 72 22.28 -1.07 -1.85
N ASP A 73 22.07 -1.48 -0.59
CA ASP A 73 22.49 -2.78 -0.06
C ASP A 73 21.90 -3.95 -0.87
N LEU A 74 20.61 -3.86 -1.23
CA LEU A 74 19.94 -4.96 -1.95
C LEU A 74 20.15 -4.91 -3.47
N TYR A 75 20.23 -3.70 -4.06
CA TYR A 75 20.23 -3.55 -5.51
C TYR A 75 21.59 -3.17 -6.10
N ALA A 76 22.59 -2.89 -5.26
CA ALA A 76 23.92 -2.40 -5.65
C ALA A 76 23.88 -1.15 -6.55
N ARG A 77 22.90 -0.26 -6.30
CA ARG A 77 22.71 0.99 -7.02
C ARG A 77 22.01 2.03 -6.14
N ASP A 78 22.18 3.29 -6.45
CA ASP A 78 21.57 4.37 -5.69
C ASP A 78 20.10 4.59 -6.05
N LEU A 79 19.32 4.98 -5.05
CA LEU A 79 17.97 5.50 -5.21
C LEU A 79 18.08 7.02 -5.43
N THR A 80 18.10 7.43 -6.69
CA THR A 80 18.31 8.85 -7.08
C THR A 80 17.03 9.68 -7.07
N GLN A 81 15.86 9.03 -7.13
CA GLN A 81 14.57 9.72 -7.16
C GLN A 81 14.30 10.51 -5.87
N ALA A 82 13.64 11.65 -6.01
CA ALA A 82 13.10 12.38 -4.89
C ALA A 82 12.04 11.52 -4.15
N LEU A 83 12.08 11.55 -2.83
CA LEU A 83 11.14 10.84 -1.97
C LEU A 83 10.11 11.84 -1.43
N GLU A 84 9.03 12.01 -2.16
CA GLU A 84 7.94 12.92 -1.84
C GLU A 84 6.63 12.14 -1.67
N PRO A 85 5.72 12.58 -0.80
CA PRO A 85 4.40 12.01 -0.71
C PRO A 85 3.61 12.34 -1.99
N ILE A 86 3.06 11.31 -2.64
CA ILE A 86 2.28 11.46 -3.87
C ILE A 86 0.82 11.09 -3.69
N CYS A 87 0.50 10.34 -2.66
CA CYS A 87 -0.87 10.04 -2.27
C CYS A 87 -0.95 9.68 -0.79
N TRP A 88 -2.09 9.95 -0.20
CA TRP A 88 -2.44 9.56 1.15
C TRP A 88 -3.57 8.53 1.12
N MET A 89 -3.58 7.64 2.12
CA MET A 89 -4.63 6.65 2.29
C MET A 89 -5.05 6.61 3.74
N ARG A 90 -6.35 6.70 3.99
CA ARG A 90 -6.94 6.52 5.31
C ARG A 90 -7.91 5.35 5.28
N TYR A 91 -7.88 4.53 6.31
CA TYR A 91 -8.80 3.41 6.52
C TYR A 91 -8.76 2.95 7.97
N ARG A 92 -9.82 2.29 8.42
CA ARG A 92 -9.85 1.59 9.70
C ARG A 92 -9.48 0.13 9.49
N ARG A 93 -8.59 -0.40 10.33
CA ARG A 93 -8.10 -1.78 10.22
C ARG A 93 -8.44 -2.58 11.45
N THR A 94 -9.14 -3.71 11.27
CA THR A 94 -9.23 -4.79 12.25
C THR A 94 -8.18 -5.85 11.89
N THR A 95 -7.43 -6.31 12.88
CA THR A 95 -6.46 -7.39 12.70
C THR A 95 -6.85 -8.56 13.56
N LEU A 96 -7.03 -9.72 12.96
CA LEU A 96 -7.26 -11.00 13.61
C LEU A 96 -5.99 -11.83 13.49
N VAL A 97 -5.56 -12.42 14.60
CA VAL A 97 -4.41 -13.31 14.67
C VAL A 97 -4.90 -14.66 15.15
N ALA A 98 -4.54 -15.72 14.46
CA ALA A 98 -4.88 -17.06 14.91
C ALA A 98 -4.18 -17.37 16.23
N LYS A 99 -4.84 -18.09 17.13
CA LYS A 99 -4.25 -18.50 18.42
C LYS A 99 -3.03 -19.39 18.21
N GLU A 100 -3.04 -20.17 17.14
CA GLU A 100 -1.97 -21.09 16.77
C GLU A 100 -1.60 -20.91 15.29
N GLY A 101 -0.41 -21.35 14.89
CA GLY A 101 0.03 -21.37 13.49
C GLY A 101 0.43 -20.03 12.90
N GLY A 102 0.35 -18.91 13.65
CA GLY A 102 0.84 -17.59 13.22
C GLY A 102 0.08 -16.96 12.02
N GLU A 103 -1.07 -17.50 11.66
CA GLU A 103 -1.91 -16.92 10.60
C GLU A 103 -2.50 -15.58 11.02
N ARG A 104 -2.67 -14.69 10.06
CA ARG A 104 -3.23 -13.38 10.30
C ARG A 104 -4.17 -12.96 9.16
N MET A 105 -5.28 -12.32 9.54
CA MET A 105 -6.19 -11.67 8.62
C MET A 105 -6.33 -10.19 9.00
N THR A 106 -6.36 -9.31 8.03
CA THR A 106 -6.69 -7.89 8.23
C THR A 106 -7.90 -7.52 7.40
N ILE A 107 -8.79 -6.73 8.00
CA ILE A 107 -10.00 -6.20 7.36
C ILE A 107 -9.89 -4.68 7.39
N ASP A 108 -9.82 -4.06 6.21
CA ASP A 108 -9.73 -2.61 6.04
C ASP A 108 -11.07 -2.07 5.55
N ARG A 109 -11.63 -1.08 6.27
CA ARG A 109 -12.93 -0.44 6.00
C ARG A 109 -12.79 1.07 5.86
N GLY A 110 -13.77 1.69 5.18
CA GLY A 110 -13.85 3.15 5.03
C GLY A 110 -12.59 3.71 4.36
N MET A 111 -12.17 3.09 3.26
CA MET A 111 -10.94 3.47 2.58
C MET A 111 -11.13 4.73 1.75
N VAL A 112 -10.25 5.68 1.98
CA VAL A 112 -10.19 6.96 1.27
C VAL A 112 -8.79 7.15 0.71
N PHE A 113 -8.71 7.51 -0.56
CA PHE A 113 -7.49 7.91 -1.26
C PHE A 113 -7.52 9.42 -1.48
N MET A 114 -6.39 10.09 -1.29
CA MET A 114 -6.29 11.54 -1.39
C MET A 114 -4.96 11.93 -2.03
N ASP A 115 -4.99 13.01 -2.81
CA ASP A 115 -3.81 13.72 -3.31
C ASP A 115 -4.11 15.23 -3.40
N ALA A 116 -3.22 15.98 -4.05
CA ALA A 116 -3.40 17.41 -4.24
C ALA A 116 -4.57 17.76 -5.18
N SER A 117 -5.01 16.82 -6.03
CA SER A 117 -6.07 17.04 -7.02
C SER A 117 -7.46 16.67 -6.50
N GLY A 118 -7.56 15.88 -5.42
CA GLY A 118 -8.86 15.49 -4.88
C GLY A 118 -8.85 14.25 -4.02
N THR A 119 -10.06 13.73 -3.83
CA THR A 119 -10.32 12.58 -2.96
C THR A 119 -11.18 11.56 -3.70
N CYS A 120 -10.86 10.28 -3.51
CA CYS A 120 -11.68 9.14 -3.94
C CYS A 120 -12.00 8.26 -2.76
N ARG A 121 -13.24 7.79 -2.66
CA ARG A 121 -13.67 6.83 -1.64
C ARG A 121 -13.96 5.48 -2.28
N ILE A 122 -13.71 4.43 -1.54
CA ILE A 122 -14.28 3.11 -1.82
C ILE A 122 -15.67 3.09 -1.17
N ASP A 123 -16.61 2.41 -1.82
CA ASP A 123 -17.95 2.18 -1.30
C ASP A 123 -17.87 1.68 0.15
N ASP A 124 -18.69 2.27 1.04
CA ASP A 124 -18.64 1.99 2.48
C ASP A 124 -19.10 0.56 2.81
N ASP A 125 -19.86 -0.09 1.94
CA ASP A 125 -20.27 -1.50 2.06
C ASP A 125 -19.15 -2.48 1.67
N LEU A 126 -18.05 -1.99 1.13
CA LEU A 126 -16.93 -2.81 0.73
C LEU A 126 -15.80 -2.82 1.76
N VAL A 127 -15.20 -3.97 1.92
CA VAL A 127 -14.02 -4.17 2.76
C VAL A 127 -12.88 -4.81 1.96
N ILE A 128 -11.65 -4.45 2.30
CA ILE A 128 -10.48 -5.14 1.75
C ILE A 128 -9.97 -6.11 2.80
N VAL A 129 -10.04 -7.40 2.48
CA VAL A 129 -9.49 -8.48 3.31
C VAL A 129 -8.11 -8.88 2.79
N GLU A 130 -7.13 -8.96 3.68
CA GLU A 130 -5.80 -9.51 3.38
C GLU A 130 -5.49 -10.64 4.35
N THR A 131 -5.29 -11.85 3.83
CA THR A 131 -4.87 -13.01 4.61
C THR A 131 -3.36 -13.22 4.51
N LYS A 132 -2.77 -13.73 5.56
CA LYS A 132 -1.37 -14.15 5.61
C LYS A 132 -1.28 -15.51 6.28
N SER A 133 -1.04 -16.50 5.45
CA SER A 133 -0.79 -17.89 5.84
C SER A 133 0.46 -18.41 5.11
N GLY A 134 1.06 -19.46 5.58
CA GLY A 134 2.31 -19.98 5.04
C GLY A 134 2.23 -20.40 3.56
N ASN A 135 1.07 -20.95 3.16
CA ASN A 135 0.87 -21.55 1.83
C ASN A 135 -0.42 -21.07 1.15
N ALA A 136 -0.97 -19.93 1.54
CA ALA A 136 -2.27 -19.41 1.07
C ALA A 136 -3.44 -20.40 1.22
N ASN A 137 -3.38 -21.27 2.23
CA ASN A 137 -4.38 -22.30 2.53
C ASN A 137 -4.76 -22.35 4.01
N GLY A 138 -4.67 -21.23 4.69
CA GLY A 138 -5.04 -21.07 6.08
C GLY A 138 -6.54 -21.15 6.35
N ILE A 139 -6.91 -21.05 7.60
CA ILE A 139 -8.33 -21.09 8.03
C ILE A 139 -9.13 -19.97 7.37
N ALA A 140 -8.60 -18.73 7.41
CA ALA A 140 -9.25 -17.59 6.78
C ALA A 140 -9.37 -17.74 5.25
N ASP A 141 -8.35 -18.30 4.59
CA ASP A 141 -8.38 -18.56 3.15
C ASP A 141 -9.46 -19.55 2.77
N LYS A 142 -9.63 -20.62 3.57
CA LYS A 142 -10.67 -21.64 3.36
C LYS A 142 -12.07 -21.07 3.56
N ILE A 143 -12.28 -20.28 4.61
CA ILE A 143 -13.56 -19.62 4.88
C ILE A 143 -13.95 -18.69 3.74
N LEU A 144 -13.04 -17.82 3.29
CA LEU A 144 -13.29 -16.89 2.19
C LEU A 144 -13.67 -17.63 0.90
N ARG A 145 -12.97 -18.72 0.57
CA ARG A 145 -13.34 -19.56 -0.61
C ARG A 145 -14.74 -20.17 -0.49
N ARG A 146 -15.13 -20.65 0.69
CA ARG A 146 -16.49 -21.16 0.93
C ARG A 146 -17.55 -20.07 0.74
N LEU A 147 -17.21 -18.82 1.03
CA LEU A 147 -18.04 -17.65 0.80
C LEU A 147 -17.92 -17.11 -0.64
N HIS A 148 -17.33 -17.87 -1.56
CA HIS A 148 -17.08 -17.48 -2.95
C HIS A 148 -16.25 -16.20 -3.11
N GLN A 149 -15.48 -15.85 -2.08
CA GLN A 149 -14.55 -14.73 -2.13
C GLN A 149 -13.16 -15.21 -2.59
N HIS A 150 -12.77 -14.80 -3.79
CA HIS A 150 -11.52 -15.20 -4.40
C HIS A 150 -10.48 -14.07 -4.36
N PRO A 151 -9.17 -14.38 -4.23
CA PRO A 151 -8.12 -13.37 -4.24
C PRO A 151 -8.16 -12.51 -5.49
N THR A 152 -7.98 -11.22 -5.32
CA THR A 152 -7.80 -10.28 -6.43
C THR A 152 -6.31 -10.19 -6.76
N ASN A 153 -5.95 -10.62 -7.97
CA ASN A 153 -4.57 -10.58 -8.42
C ASN A 153 -4.09 -9.13 -8.64
N SER A 154 -2.84 -8.86 -8.27
CA SER A 154 -2.12 -7.60 -8.58
C SER A 154 -2.69 -6.31 -7.98
N ALA A 155 -3.67 -6.36 -7.11
CA ALA A 155 -4.28 -5.19 -6.49
C ALA A 155 -3.49 -4.72 -5.26
N SER A 156 -2.49 -3.88 -5.45
CA SER A 156 -1.89 -3.20 -4.31
C SER A 156 -2.61 -1.89 -4.03
N LYS A 157 -2.91 -1.57 -2.76
CA LYS A 157 -3.55 -0.31 -2.37
C LYS A 157 -2.88 0.92 -3.02
N TYR A 158 -1.55 0.97 -3.03
CA TYR A 158 -0.77 2.02 -3.68
C TYR A 158 -1.07 2.13 -5.18
N CYS A 159 -1.07 1.02 -5.91
CA CYS A 159 -1.33 1.09 -7.36
C CYS A 159 -2.80 1.43 -7.64
N VAL A 160 -3.71 0.92 -6.84
CA VAL A 160 -5.14 1.22 -6.94
C VAL A 160 -5.41 2.69 -6.64
N SER A 161 -4.77 3.27 -5.60
CA SER A 161 -4.96 4.68 -5.27
C SER A 161 -4.51 5.61 -6.40
N LEU A 162 -3.33 5.39 -6.99
CA LEU A 162 -2.86 6.22 -8.10
C LEU A 162 -3.75 6.13 -9.34
N ALA A 163 -4.28 4.94 -9.62
CA ALA A 163 -5.21 4.76 -10.73
C ALA A 163 -6.58 5.40 -10.44
N ALA A 164 -7.10 5.28 -9.22
CA ALA A 164 -8.35 5.89 -8.78
C ALA A 164 -8.28 7.43 -8.80
N LEU A 165 -7.15 7.99 -8.35
CA LEU A 165 -6.87 9.43 -8.37
C LEU A 165 -6.44 9.95 -9.76
N ARG A 166 -6.43 9.10 -10.79
CA ARG A 166 -6.06 9.43 -12.18
C ARG A 166 -4.64 10.01 -12.34
N GLN A 167 -3.74 9.73 -11.38
CA GLN A 167 -2.34 10.17 -11.44
C GLN A 167 -1.52 9.40 -12.48
N VAL A 168 -2.02 8.28 -12.98
CA VAL A 168 -1.33 7.42 -13.94
C VAL A 168 -2.27 7.08 -15.10
N SER A 169 -1.75 7.14 -16.32
CA SER A 169 -2.52 6.86 -17.54
C SER A 169 -2.62 5.35 -17.85
N LYS A 170 -1.63 4.57 -17.45
CA LYS A 170 -1.55 3.13 -17.75
C LYS A 170 -1.94 2.29 -16.54
N TYR A 171 -3.22 1.92 -16.43
CA TYR A 171 -3.76 1.14 -15.30
C TYR A 171 -4.66 -0.04 -15.73
N ASN A 172 -4.57 -0.49 -16.97
CA ASN A 172 -5.38 -1.57 -17.52
C ASN A 172 -5.42 -2.84 -16.65
N LYS A 173 -4.29 -3.24 -16.06
CA LYS A 173 -4.21 -4.39 -15.13
C LYS A 173 -4.98 -4.19 -13.82
N LEU A 174 -5.34 -2.97 -13.49
CA LEU A 174 -6.05 -2.63 -12.26
C LEU A 174 -7.56 -2.47 -12.46
N LEU A 175 -8.04 -2.44 -13.71
CA LEU A 175 -9.47 -2.28 -14.03
C LEU A 175 -10.37 -3.27 -13.28
N PRO A 176 -10.04 -4.58 -13.17
CA PRO A 176 -10.87 -5.51 -12.41
C PRO A 176 -10.97 -5.14 -10.92
N ALA A 177 -9.87 -4.66 -10.33
CA ALA A 177 -9.86 -4.23 -8.93
C ALA A 177 -10.64 -2.92 -8.74
N LEU A 178 -10.46 -1.94 -9.63
CA LEU A 178 -11.19 -0.66 -9.59
C LEU A 178 -12.70 -0.86 -9.72
N ARG A 179 -13.14 -1.74 -10.62
CA ARG A 179 -14.56 -2.09 -10.78
C ARG A 179 -15.14 -2.73 -9.53
N LYS A 180 -14.41 -3.68 -8.92
CA LYS A 180 -14.84 -4.34 -7.67
C LYS A 180 -14.93 -3.37 -6.48
N LEU A 181 -14.07 -2.36 -6.45
CA LEU A 181 -14.00 -1.40 -5.36
C LEU A 181 -15.02 -0.26 -5.49
N ALA A 182 -15.77 -0.20 -6.60
CA ALA A 182 -16.77 0.83 -6.87
C ALA A 182 -16.27 2.24 -6.46
N VAL A 183 -15.09 2.60 -6.98
CA VAL A 183 -14.42 3.86 -6.61
C VAL A 183 -15.26 5.04 -7.08
N VAL A 184 -15.74 5.83 -6.14
CA VAL A 184 -16.52 7.04 -6.40
C VAL A 184 -15.61 8.26 -6.20
N PRO A 185 -15.41 9.12 -7.22
CA PRO A 185 -14.76 10.41 -7.04
C PRO A 185 -15.64 11.26 -6.12
N THR A 186 -15.10 11.73 -5.04
CA THR A 186 -15.74 12.76 -4.23
C THR A 186 -15.31 14.11 -4.82
N HIS A 187 -16.22 14.78 -5.50
CA HIS A 187 -16.00 16.18 -5.88
C HIS A 187 -15.79 16.97 -4.59
N ALA A 188 -14.67 17.66 -4.48
CA ALA A 188 -14.54 18.71 -3.49
C ALA A 188 -15.64 19.72 -3.79
N THR A 189 -16.59 19.90 -2.86
CA THR A 189 -17.51 21.03 -2.93
C THR A 189 -16.62 22.26 -2.80
N PRO A 190 -16.64 23.20 -3.76
CA PRO A 190 -15.91 24.44 -3.56
C PRO A 190 -16.50 25.10 -2.33
N THR A 191 -15.70 25.27 -1.29
CA THR A 191 -16.05 26.18 -0.20
C THR A 191 -16.12 27.57 -0.77
N ALA A 192 -17.34 28.13 -0.78
CA ALA A 192 -17.62 29.52 -1.10
C ALA A 192 -16.94 30.46 -0.11
#